data_16baaa3e5056ab780f9cb6524442e3c4
#
_entry.id   16baaa3e5056ab780f9cb6524442e3c4
#
_cell.length_a   1.000
_cell.length_b   1.000
_cell.length_c   1.000
_cell.angle_alpha   90.00
_cell.angle_beta   90.00
_cell.angle_gamma   90.00
#
_symmetry.space_group_name_H-M   'P 1'
#
loop_
_entity.id
_entity.type
_entity.pdbx_description
1 polymer ?
#
loop_
_entity_poly.entity_id
_entity_poly.type
_entity_poly.pdbx_seq_one_letter_code
_entity_poly.pdbx_strand_id
1 'polypeptide(L)'
;MSSTDWLTLALVAITGWYAWITGRILKANESMVQAVRDQQYAATRPYVQLTITVRVGTTLVYLQVENVGKTAAADLTLSMDRDFYQLGEKTERANLRNAAAFSQPIRSLAPGARLRFLLGTGSSIFGGDDTRCPQRFDVVAMYSTGSERVVETSAIDLKPYLHTEAESD
;
A
#
# COMPACT_ATOMS: atom_id res chain seq x y z
N MET A 1 46.13 7.52 54.80
CA MET A 1 44.87 7.89 54.14
C MET A 1 43.87 8.22 55.25
N SER A 2 43.36 9.41 55.25
CA SER A 2 42.37 9.83 56.25
C SER A 2 40.99 9.27 55.91
N SER A 3 40.08 9.20 56.84
CA SER A 3 38.70 8.77 56.60
C SER A 3 37.98 9.62 55.52
N THR A 4 38.38 10.88 55.40
CA THR A 4 37.90 11.84 54.39
C THR A 4 38.35 11.44 52.96
N ASP A 5 39.55 10.88 52.79
CA ASP A 5 40.06 10.46 51.49
C ASP A 5 39.24 9.28 50.91
N TRP A 6 38.83 8.35 51.80
CA TRP A 6 37.98 7.21 51.41
C TRP A 6 36.58 7.65 51.04
N LEU A 7 35.99 8.62 51.73
CA LEU A 7 34.67 9.16 51.38
C LEU A 7 34.68 9.87 50.03
N THR A 8 35.73 10.64 49.76
CA THR A 8 35.90 11.34 48.50
C THR A 8 36.03 10.33 47.33
N LEU A 9 36.81 9.29 47.52
CA LEU A 9 37.00 8.25 46.51
C LEU A 9 35.71 7.47 46.21
N ALA A 10 34.93 7.16 47.25
CA ALA A 10 33.62 6.54 47.12
C ALA A 10 32.64 7.44 46.35
N LEU A 11 32.62 8.75 46.67
CA LEU A 11 31.77 9.71 45.97
C LEU A 11 32.09 9.81 44.50
N VAL A 12 33.37 9.87 44.13
CA VAL A 12 33.82 9.91 42.73
C VAL A 12 33.42 8.62 41.98
N ALA A 13 33.59 7.46 42.62
CA ALA A 13 33.20 6.17 42.03
C ALA A 13 31.67 6.09 41.77
N ILE A 14 30.87 6.54 42.75
CA ILE A 14 29.40 6.58 42.58
C ILE A 14 28.99 7.55 41.47
N THR A 15 29.61 8.72 41.42
CA THR A 15 29.30 9.73 40.39
C THR A 15 29.68 9.21 39.00
N GLY A 16 30.83 8.56 38.85
CA GLY A 16 31.25 7.93 37.60
C GLY A 16 30.30 6.81 37.17
N TRP A 17 29.89 5.99 38.13
CA TRP A 17 28.88 4.95 37.87
C TRP A 17 27.54 5.53 37.41
N TYR A 18 27.06 6.58 38.07
CA TYR A 18 25.84 7.29 37.70
C TYR A 18 25.93 7.89 36.28
N ALA A 19 27.04 8.53 35.95
CA ALA A 19 27.28 9.10 34.64
C ALA A 19 27.25 8.01 33.53
N TRP A 20 27.87 6.87 33.82
CA TRP A 20 27.86 5.72 32.88
C TRP A 20 26.47 5.14 32.69
N ILE A 21 25.68 4.92 33.74
CA ILE A 21 24.31 4.47 33.68
C ILE A 21 23.44 5.46 32.90
N THR A 22 23.55 6.75 33.21
CA THR A 22 22.81 7.82 32.56
C THR A 22 23.10 7.85 31.05
N GLY A 23 24.37 7.69 30.67
CA GLY A 23 24.75 7.58 29.24
C GLY A 23 24.11 6.36 28.53
N ARG A 24 24.04 5.21 29.23
CA ARG A 24 23.36 4.02 28.67
C ARG A 24 21.84 4.23 28.51
N ILE A 25 21.21 4.87 29.52
CA ILE A 25 19.78 5.18 29.46
C ILE A 25 19.50 6.16 28.32
N LEU A 26 20.31 7.19 28.13
CA LEU A 26 20.17 8.14 27.05
C LEU A 26 20.20 7.43 25.68
N LYS A 27 21.21 6.58 25.47
CA LYS A 27 21.34 5.81 24.22
C LYS A 27 20.16 4.85 23.97
N ALA A 28 19.66 4.21 25.04
CA ALA A 28 18.48 3.36 24.96
C ALA A 28 17.23 4.17 24.60
N ASN A 29 17.06 5.35 25.19
CA ASN A 29 15.95 6.25 24.86
C ASN A 29 16.00 6.76 23.43
N GLU A 30 17.18 7.12 22.90
CA GLU A 30 17.36 7.52 21.50
C GLU A 30 16.94 6.40 20.53
N SER A 31 17.35 5.17 20.80
CA SER A 31 16.97 4.02 19.98
C SER A 31 15.46 3.74 20.06
N MET A 32 14.85 3.91 21.22
CA MET A 32 13.40 3.76 21.41
C MET A 32 12.62 4.83 20.64
N VAL A 33 13.06 6.09 20.70
CA VAL A 33 12.44 7.19 19.96
C VAL A 33 12.52 6.93 18.45
N GLN A 34 13.66 6.42 17.95
CA GLN A 34 13.80 6.07 16.55
C GLN A 34 12.83 4.95 16.16
N ALA A 35 12.76 3.88 16.95
CA ALA A 35 11.84 2.77 16.70
C ALA A 35 10.37 3.21 16.67
N VAL A 36 9.97 4.11 17.58
CA VAL A 36 8.61 4.67 17.61
C VAL A 36 8.33 5.53 16.37
N ARG A 37 9.29 6.33 15.93
CA ARG A 37 9.15 7.12 14.69
C ARG A 37 8.99 6.22 13.46
N ASP A 38 9.79 5.19 13.33
CA ASP A 38 9.72 4.24 12.22
C ASP A 38 8.38 3.49 12.22
N GLN A 39 7.90 3.10 13.41
CA GLN A 39 6.59 2.48 13.56
C GLN A 39 5.45 3.45 13.19
N GLN A 40 5.52 4.71 13.63
CA GLN A 40 4.53 5.73 13.27
C GLN A 40 4.53 6.00 11.77
N TYR A 41 5.70 6.10 11.15
CA TYR A 41 5.83 6.28 9.71
C TYR A 41 5.19 5.11 8.95
N ALA A 42 5.50 3.86 9.33
CA ALA A 42 4.91 2.68 8.73
C ALA A 42 3.38 2.63 8.89
N ALA A 43 2.85 3.08 10.04
CA ALA A 43 1.42 3.09 10.33
C ALA A 43 0.64 4.23 9.64
N THR A 44 1.33 5.28 9.20
CA THR A 44 0.70 6.46 8.59
C THR A 44 0.90 6.56 7.09
N ARG A 45 1.79 5.75 6.50
CA ARG A 45 2.06 5.80 5.06
C ARG A 45 0.81 5.52 4.21
N PRO A 46 0.75 6.02 2.97
CA PRO A 46 -0.27 5.62 2.02
C PRO A 46 -0.11 4.12 1.70
N TYR A 47 -1.21 3.45 1.42
CA TYR A 47 -1.23 2.08 0.96
C TYR A 47 -2.30 1.93 -0.12
N VAL A 48 -1.87 1.72 -1.35
CA VAL A 48 -2.77 1.58 -2.50
C VAL A 48 -3.07 0.10 -2.69
N GLN A 49 -4.31 -0.27 -2.38
CA GLN A 49 -4.81 -1.63 -2.53
C GLN A 49 -5.61 -1.76 -3.82
N LEU A 50 -5.38 -2.87 -4.53
CA LEU A 50 -6.15 -3.26 -5.69
C LEU A 50 -7.00 -4.48 -5.35
N THR A 51 -8.30 -4.38 -5.58
CA THR A 51 -9.27 -5.44 -5.28
C THR A 51 -10.25 -5.62 -6.43
N ILE A 52 -10.81 -6.82 -6.54
CA ILE A 52 -11.94 -7.07 -7.43
C ILE A 52 -13.23 -6.92 -6.63
N THR A 53 -14.16 -6.16 -7.17
CA THR A 53 -15.48 -5.97 -6.57
C THR A 53 -16.57 -6.33 -7.57
N VAL A 54 -17.61 -7.00 -7.09
CA VAL A 54 -18.81 -7.30 -7.86
C VAL A 54 -19.92 -6.40 -7.34
N ARG A 55 -20.66 -5.75 -8.24
CA ARG A 55 -21.75 -4.87 -7.83
C ARG A 55 -22.96 -5.71 -7.46
N VAL A 56 -23.50 -5.47 -6.27
CA VAL A 56 -24.73 -6.12 -5.76
C VAL A 56 -25.90 -5.98 -6.76
N GLY A 57 -26.61 -7.07 -7.00
CA GLY A 57 -27.77 -7.10 -7.91
C GLY A 57 -27.40 -7.01 -9.40
N THR A 58 -26.12 -7.12 -9.74
CA THR A 58 -25.66 -7.13 -11.13
C THR A 58 -24.54 -8.16 -11.31
N THR A 59 -24.25 -8.51 -12.57
CA THR A 59 -23.10 -9.37 -12.92
C THR A 59 -21.86 -8.56 -13.28
N LEU A 60 -21.82 -7.27 -12.93
CA LEU A 60 -20.72 -6.36 -13.27
C LEU A 60 -19.55 -6.53 -12.31
N VAL A 61 -18.39 -6.76 -12.87
CA VAL A 61 -17.11 -6.93 -12.18
C VAL A 61 -16.25 -5.68 -12.38
N TYR A 62 -15.68 -5.18 -11.30
CA TYR A 62 -14.84 -3.97 -11.29
C TYR A 62 -13.47 -4.26 -10.71
N LEU A 63 -12.44 -3.64 -11.27
CA LEU A 63 -11.16 -3.44 -10.60
C LEU A 63 -11.29 -2.17 -9.76
N GLN A 64 -11.10 -2.28 -8.46
CA GLN A 64 -11.10 -1.16 -7.53
C GLN A 64 -9.67 -0.88 -7.09
N VAL A 65 -9.26 0.38 -7.20
CA VAL A 65 -8.00 0.91 -6.68
C VAL A 65 -8.37 1.84 -5.53
N GLU A 66 -7.91 1.55 -4.34
CA GLU A 66 -8.26 2.30 -3.13
C GLU A 66 -7.01 2.63 -2.32
N ASN A 67 -6.92 3.85 -1.82
CA ASN A 67 -5.91 4.17 -0.82
C ASN A 67 -6.47 3.87 0.58
N VAL A 68 -6.11 2.72 1.13
CA VAL A 68 -6.50 2.31 2.49
C VAL A 68 -5.53 2.82 3.57
N GLY A 69 -4.47 3.53 3.16
CA GLY A 69 -3.53 4.18 4.07
C GLY A 69 -4.11 5.44 4.72
N LYS A 70 -3.33 6.06 5.59
CA LYS A 70 -3.74 7.26 6.33
C LYS A 70 -3.30 8.57 5.70
N THR A 71 -2.41 8.54 4.72
CA THR A 71 -1.92 9.70 4.00
C THR A 71 -2.21 9.56 2.51
N ALA A 72 -2.16 10.66 1.77
CA ALA A 72 -2.40 10.65 0.33
C ALA A 72 -1.22 10.00 -0.42
N ALA A 73 -1.54 9.15 -1.39
CA ALA A 73 -0.57 8.64 -2.36
C ALA A 73 -0.38 9.70 -3.46
N ALA A 74 0.83 10.26 -3.56
CA ALA A 74 1.15 11.29 -4.54
C ALA A 74 1.71 10.66 -5.82
N ASP A 75 1.41 11.27 -6.96
CA ASP A 75 1.90 10.89 -8.29
C ASP A 75 1.70 9.40 -8.60
N LEU A 76 0.50 8.89 -8.25
CA LEU A 76 0.14 7.50 -8.46
C LEU A 76 0.08 7.20 -9.96
N THR A 77 0.88 6.23 -10.38
CA THR A 77 0.85 5.65 -11.74
C THR A 77 0.43 4.18 -11.66
N LEU A 78 -0.47 3.79 -12.53
CA LEU A 78 -0.93 2.41 -12.67
C LEU A 78 -0.42 1.84 -13.97
N SER A 79 0.02 0.58 -13.96
CA SER A 79 0.37 -0.15 -15.17
C SER A 79 -0.11 -1.59 -15.09
N MET A 80 -0.38 -2.19 -16.24
CA MET A 80 -0.80 -3.59 -16.36
C MET A 80 0.18 -4.35 -17.27
N ASP A 81 0.40 -5.61 -16.97
CA ASP A 81 1.27 -6.50 -17.77
C ASP A 81 0.59 -6.93 -19.08
N ARG A 82 -0.75 -6.99 -19.12
CA ARG A 82 -1.56 -7.45 -20.26
C ARG A 82 -2.59 -6.42 -20.67
N ASP A 83 -3.01 -6.49 -21.94
CA ASP A 83 -4.19 -5.78 -22.41
C ASP A 83 -5.45 -6.41 -21.82
N PHE A 84 -6.36 -5.57 -21.38
CA PHE A 84 -7.66 -5.97 -20.87
C PHE A 84 -8.74 -5.16 -21.58
N TYR A 85 -9.57 -5.82 -22.37
CA TYR A 85 -10.64 -5.19 -23.12
C TYR A 85 -11.95 -5.27 -22.36
N GLN A 86 -12.42 -4.12 -21.89
CA GLN A 86 -13.66 -4.00 -21.14
C GLN A 86 -14.84 -4.63 -21.90
N LEU A 87 -15.66 -5.41 -21.19
CA LEU A 87 -16.80 -6.15 -21.76
C LEU A 87 -16.44 -7.10 -22.91
N GLY A 88 -15.16 -7.40 -23.14
CA GLY A 88 -14.67 -8.22 -24.24
C GLY A 88 -14.63 -7.52 -25.60
N GLU A 89 -14.87 -6.21 -25.65
CA GLU A 89 -14.83 -5.40 -26.87
C GLU A 89 -13.39 -5.07 -27.27
N LYS A 90 -12.85 -5.74 -28.29
CA LYS A 90 -11.49 -5.52 -28.77
C LYS A 90 -11.37 -4.22 -29.56
N THR A 91 -11.46 -3.08 -28.85
CA THR A 91 -11.24 -1.73 -29.39
C THR A 91 -10.22 -1.00 -28.53
N GLU A 92 -9.47 -0.06 -29.11
CA GLU A 92 -8.52 0.78 -28.37
C GLU A 92 -9.17 1.54 -27.21
N ARG A 93 -10.43 1.95 -27.41
CA ARG A 93 -11.19 2.67 -26.39
C ARG A 93 -11.59 1.80 -25.21
N ALA A 94 -11.82 0.52 -25.44
CA ALA A 94 -12.18 -0.46 -24.42
C ALA A 94 -10.94 -1.08 -23.74
N ASN A 95 -9.73 -0.83 -24.24
CA ASN A 95 -8.53 -1.31 -23.59
C ASN A 95 -8.26 -0.50 -22.31
N LEU A 96 -8.29 -1.19 -21.18
CA LEU A 96 -8.10 -0.57 -19.87
C LEU A 96 -6.72 0.12 -19.72
N ARG A 97 -5.67 -0.40 -20.38
CA ARG A 97 -4.35 0.23 -20.42
C ARG A 97 -4.36 1.65 -21.00
N ASN A 98 -5.30 1.95 -21.88
CA ASN A 98 -5.47 3.26 -22.51
C ASN A 98 -6.34 4.21 -21.68
N ALA A 99 -6.94 3.73 -20.58
CA ALA A 99 -7.69 4.60 -19.69
C ALA A 99 -6.76 5.64 -19.05
N ALA A 100 -7.28 6.85 -18.84
CA ALA A 100 -6.48 8.00 -18.36
C ALA A 100 -5.67 7.69 -17.10
N ALA A 101 -6.22 6.90 -16.16
CA ALA A 101 -5.54 6.52 -14.92
C ALA A 101 -4.36 5.55 -15.12
N PHE A 102 -4.31 4.84 -16.25
CA PHE A 102 -3.19 3.95 -16.62
C PHE A 102 -2.19 4.62 -17.58
N SER A 103 -2.58 5.72 -18.22
CA SER A 103 -1.74 6.44 -19.18
C SER A 103 -1.14 7.74 -18.60
N GLN A 104 -1.72 8.28 -17.53
CA GLN A 104 -1.30 9.54 -16.90
C GLN A 104 -1.19 9.39 -15.39
N PRO A 105 -0.22 10.06 -14.74
CA PRO A 105 -0.10 10.03 -13.30
C PRO A 105 -1.29 10.74 -12.64
N ILE A 106 -1.83 10.10 -11.61
CA ILE A 106 -2.85 10.68 -10.73
C ILE A 106 -2.10 11.48 -9.66
N ARG A 107 -2.24 12.80 -9.66
CA ARG A 107 -1.49 13.68 -8.77
C ARG A 107 -1.62 13.35 -7.30
N SER A 108 -2.80 12.93 -6.87
CA SER A 108 -3.03 12.60 -5.47
C SER A 108 -4.25 11.69 -5.34
N LEU A 109 -4.09 10.57 -4.65
CA LEU A 109 -5.19 9.72 -4.22
C LEU A 109 -5.32 9.84 -2.70
N ALA A 110 -6.35 10.55 -2.23
CA ALA A 110 -6.58 10.80 -0.81
C ALA A 110 -6.88 9.49 -0.04
N PRO A 111 -6.69 9.46 1.30
CA PRO A 111 -7.12 8.34 2.13
C PRO A 111 -8.60 8.02 1.93
N GLY A 112 -8.92 6.73 1.74
CA GLY A 112 -10.28 6.26 1.47
C GLY A 112 -10.82 6.58 0.07
N ALA A 113 -10.07 7.30 -0.77
CA ALA A 113 -10.48 7.55 -2.14
C ALA A 113 -10.39 6.28 -2.98
N ARG A 114 -11.39 6.10 -3.86
CA ARG A 114 -11.56 4.88 -4.68
C ARG A 114 -11.72 5.25 -6.13
N LEU A 115 -11.03 4.51 -6.98
CA LEU A 115 -11.22 4.49 -8.43
C LEU A 115 -11.76 3.12 -8.80
N ARG A 116 -12.80 3.09 -9.64
CA ARG A 116 -13.41 1.83 -10.11
C ARG A 116 -13.37 1.78 -11.63
N PHE A 117 -12.83 0.69 -12.13
CA PHE A 117 -12.75 0.42 -13.56
C PHE A 117 -13.62 -0.79 -13.86
N LEU A 118 -14.61 -0.62 -14.74
CA LEU A 118 -15.42 -1.72 -15.20
C LEU A 118 -14.53 -2.70 -15.97
N LEU A 119 -14.53 -3.97 -15.58
CA LEU A 119 -13.89 -5.03 -16.31
C LEU A 119 -14.86 -5.66 -17.32
N GLY A 120 -16.02 -6.05 -16.83
CA GLY A 120 -17.01 -6.69 -17.68
C GLY A 120 -18.15 -7.32 -16.89
N THR A 121 -18.91 -8.14 -17.56
CA THR A 121 -19.86 -9.06 -16.92
C THR A 121 -19.21 -10.41 -16.68
N GLY A 122 -19.76 -11.20 -15.75
CA GLY A 122 -19.28 -12.58 -15.55
C GLY A 122 -19.23 -13.38 -16.85
N SER A 123 -20.24 -13.23 -17.71
CA SER A 123 -20.28 -13.91 -19.03
C SER A 123 -19.20 -13.42 -19.99
N SER A 124 -18.88 -12.12 -20.03
CA SER A 124 -17.82 -11.61 -20.91
C SER A 124 -16.42 -12.00 -20.45
N ILE A 125 -16.20 -12.13 -19.15
CA ILE A 125 -14.90 -12.49 -18.57
C ILE A 125 -14.68 -13.99 -18.63
N PHE A 126 -15.64 -14.80 -18.22
CA PHE A 126 -15.47 -16.25 -18.06
C PHE A 126 -15.96 -17.07 -19.27
N GLY A 127 -16.88 -16.53 -20.08
CA GLY A 127 -17.37 -17.15 -21.31
C GLY A 127 -16.70 -16.67 -22.60
N GLY A 128 -15.80 -15.68 -22.49
CA GLY A 128 -15.11 -15.06 -23.61
C GLY A 128 -13.73 -15.63 -23.89
N ASP A 129 -13.02 -14.92 -24.77
CA ASP A 129 -11.65 -15.21 -25.15
C ASP A 129 -10.67 -14.63 -24.10
N ASP A 130 -9.83 -15.47 -23.50
CA ASP A 130 -8.81 -15.08 -22.50
C ASP A 130 -7.78 -14.07 -23.04
N THR A 131 -7.66 -13.98 -24.37
CA THR A 131 -6.81 -12.94 -25.00
C THR A 131 -7.43 -11.53 -24.93
N ARG A 132 -8.73 -11.43 -24.74
CA ARG A 132 -9.47 -10.17 -24.62
C ARG A 132 -9.70 -9.78 -23.16
N CYS A 133 -10.12 -10.75 -22.37
CA CYS A 133 -10.38 -10.58 -20.93
C CYS A 133 -9.53 -11.59 -20.16
N PRO A 134 -8.22 -11.31 -19.95
CA PRO A 134 -7.37 -12.25 -19.24
C PRO A 134 -7.90 -12.45 -17.82
N GLN A 135 -8.05 -13.72 -17.43
CA GLN A 135 -8.52 -14.07 -16.09
C GLN A 135 -7.43 -13.90 -15.03
N ARG A 136 -6.15 -13.78 -15.47
CA ARG A 136 -5.00 -13.52 -14.62
C ARG A 136 -4.13 -12.43 -15.23
N PHE A 137 -3.83 -11.41 -14.44
CA PHE A 137 -2.97 -10.30 -14.85
C PHE A 137 -2.40 -9.60 -13.62
N ASP A 138 -1.28 -8.92 -13.82
CA ASP A 138 -0.64 -8.13 -12.78
C ASP A 138 -0.90 -6.65 -12.99
N VAL A 139 -1.17 -5.96 -11.89
CA VAL A 139 -1.28 -4.50 -11.87
C VAL A 139 -0.23 -3.96 -10.92
N VAL A 140 0.57 -3.03 -11.41
CA VAL A 140 1.59 -2.34 -10.63
C VAL A 140 1.12 -0.93 -10.32
N ALA A 141 1.09 -0.58 -9.05
CA ALA A 141 0.86 0.76 -8.55
C ALA A 141 2.19 1.36 -8.06
N MET A 142 2.58 2.49 -8.63
CA MET A 142 3.76 3.24 -8.19
C MET A 142 3.31 4.61 -7.70
N TYR A 143 3.72 5.01 -6.51
CA TYR A 143 3.37 6.31 -5.93
C TYR A 143 4.48 6.83 -5.00
N SER A 144 4.40 8.10 -4.67
CA SER A 144 5.37 8.76 -3.78
C SER A 144 4.74 9.03 -2.42
N THR A 145 5.55 8.88 -1.37
CA THR A 145 5.24 9.30 0.00
C THR A 145 6.42 10.11 0.54
N GLY A 146 6.25 11.44 0.63
CA GLY A 146 7.37 12.32 0.92
C GLY A 146 8.48 12.21 -0.14
N SER A 147 9.66 11.77 0.25
CA SER A 147 10.81 11.55 -0.65
C SER A 147 10.95 10.10 -1.13
N GLU A 148 10.13 9.18 -0.62
CA GLU A 148 10.22 7.76 -0.93
C GLU A 148 9.25 7.40 -2.07
N ARG A 149 9.72 6.52 -2.97
CA ARG A 149 8.89 5.94 -4.04
C ARG A 149 8.54 4.51 -3.66
N VAL A 150 7.25 4.24 -3.62
CA VAL A 150 6.69 2.91 -3.29
C VAL A 150 6.21 2.24 -4.57
N VAL A 151 6.49 0.96 -4.72
CA VAL A 151 6.02 0.12 -5.82
C VAL A 151 5.28 -1.06 -5.23
N GLU A 152 4.02 -1.23 -5.59
CA GLU A 152 3.19 -2.34 -5.16
C GLU A 152 2.68 -3.09 -6.39
N THR A 153 2.90 -4.40 -6.40
CA THR A 153 2.42 -5.29 -7.46
C THR A 153 1.31 -6.17 -6.90
N SER A 154 0.16 -6.15 -7.57
CA SER A 154 -0.99 -6.97 -7.22
C SER A 154 -1.27 -7.96 -8.33
N ALA A 155 -1.09 -9.25 -8.05
CA ALA A 155 -1.51 -10.33 -8.94
C ALA A 155 -3.03 -10.53 -8.80
N ILE A 156 -3.75 -10.24 -9.86
CA ILE A 156 -5.22 -10.38 -9.94
C ILE A 156 -5.54 -11.73 -10.55
N ASP A 157 -6.34 -12.53 -9.84
CA ASP A 157 -6.95 -13.76 -10.35
C ASP A 157 -8.47 -13.62 -10.25
N LEU A 158 -9.15 -13.64 -11.38
CA LEU A 158 -10.61 -13.51 -11.47
C LEU A 158 -11.33 -14.85 -11.27
N LYS A 159 -10.64 -15.99 -11.39
CA LYS A 159 -11.26 -17.32 -11.29
C LYS A 159 -12.01 -17.59 -9.98
N PRO A 160 -11.50 -17.15 -8.80
CA PRO A 160 -12.22 -17.33 -7.53
C PRO A 160 -13.58 -16.64 -7.47
N TYR A 161 -13.79 -15.62 -8.33
CA TYR A 161 -15.06 -14.86 -8.38
C TYR A 161 -16.11 -15.51 -9.30
N LEU A 162 -15.76 -16.61 -9.99
CA LEU A 162 -16.71 -17.39 -10.74
C LEU A 162 -17.70 -18.06 -9.79
N HIS A 163 -19.00 -17.87 -10.01
CA HIS A 163 -20.10 -18.37 -9.16
C HIS A 163 -20.16 -17.75 -7.73
N THR A 164 -19.47 -16.64 -7.47
CA THR A 164 -19.69 -15.90 -6.22
C THR A 164 -20.84 -14.91 -6.36
N GLU A 165 -21.67 -14.80 -5.32
CA GLU A 165 -22.66 -13.74 -5.21
C GLU A 165 -22.02 -12.54 -4.49
N ALA A 166 -22.44 -11.31 -4.87
CA ALA A 166 -21.99 -10.12 -4.18
C ALA A 166 -22.65 -10.06 -2.80
N GLU A 167 -21.87 -9.92 -1.73
CA GLU A 167 -22.40 -9.62 -0.42
C GLU A 167 -23.07 -8.23 -0.43
N SER A 168 -24.27 -8.15 0.13
CA SER A 168 -24.93 -6.87 0.38
C SER A 168 -24.44 -6.34 1.74
N ASP A 169 -23.71 -5.23 1.74
CA ASP A 169 -23.48 -4.43 2.95
C ASP A 169 -24.76 -3.75 3.44
#